data_681bea6f2ef3141df946f38a84d60bac
#
_entry.id   681bea6f2ef3141df946f38a84d60bac
#
_cell.length_a   1.000
_cell.length_b   1.000
_cell.length_c   1.000
_cell.angle_alpha   90.00
_cell.angle_beta   90.00
_cell.angle_gamma   90.00
#
_symmetry.space_group_name_H-M   'P 1'
#
loop_
_entity.id
_entity.type
_entity.pdbx_description
1 polymer ?
#
loop_
_entity_poly.entity_id
_entity_poly.type
_entity_poly.pdbx_seq_one_letter_code
_entity_poly.pdbx_strand_id
1 'polypeptide(L)'
;MSHPNALKNYRQIQSQTVLNASPYHLILKLFDGLLQRLASARGNIERQEVAEKGQALGSAISIIGGLRGSISHVAGGEIATNLDNLYEYCERRLLQANQDNDTAIIDEVAGLLKDIRSAWLEIPPAVQQQEASNNEMAAPVRATAP
;
A
#
# COMPACT_ATOMS: atom_id res chain seq x y z
N MET A 1 -7.74 -13.98 -29.62
CA MET A 1 -9.13 -13.84 -29.17
C MET A 1 -9.18 -13.65 -27.67
N SER A 2 -9.89 -12.66 -27.22
CA SER A 2 -10.01 -12.40 -25.80
C SER A 2 -10.87 -13.45 -25.11
N HIS A 3 -10.51 -13.77 -23.88
CA HIS A 3 -11.31 -14.66 -23.05
C HIS A 3 -11.82 -13.83 -21.86
N PRO A 4 -12.88 -13.02 -22.06
CA PRO A 4 -13.35 -12.12 -21.02
C PRO A 4 -13.76 -12.83 -19.74
N ASN A 5 -14.24 -14.06 -19.84
CA ASN A 5 -14.60 -14.85 -18.66
C ASN A 5 -13.36 -15.29 -17.87
N ALA A 6 -12.28 -15.66 -18.55
CA ALA A 6 -11.04 -16.04 -17.89
C ALA A 6 -10.41 -14.86 -17.15
N LEU A 7 -10.39 -13.68 -17.79
CA LEU A 7 -9.87 -12.49 -17.17
C LEU A 7 -10.72 -12.05 -15.98
N LYS A 8 -12.02 -12.11 -16.10
CA LYS A 8 -12.95 -11.79 -15.03
C LYS A 8 -12.76 -12.74 -13.84
N ASN A 9 -12.61 -14.03 -14.11
CA ASN A 9 -12.36 -15.03 -13.06
C ASN A 9 -11.04 -14.78 -12.35
N TYR A 10 -9.99 -14.42 -13.09
CA TYR A 10 -8.69 -14.10 -12.51
C TYR A 10 -8.79 -12.90 -11.58
N ARG A 11 -9.46 -11.82 -12.00
CA ARG A 11 -9.67 -10.64 -11.18
C ARG A 11 -10.49 -10.96 -9.94
N GLN A 12 -11.50 -11.80 -10.08
CA GLN A 12 -12.34 -12.21 -8.96
C GLN A 12 -11.55 -13.04 -7.95
N ILE A 13 -10.71 -13.94 -8.42
CA ILE A 13 -9.83 -14.74 -7.54
C ILE A 13 -8.86 -13.84 -6.80
N GLN A 14 -8.25 -12.86 -7.48
CA GLN A 14 -7.36 -11.89 -6.84
C GLN A 14 -8.10 -11.07 -5.78
N SER A 15 -9.30 -10.59 -6.09
CA SER A 15 -10.11 -9.83 -5.14
C SER A 15 -10.44 -10.66 -3.91
N GLN A 16 -10.84 -11.91 -4.10
CA GLN A 16 -11.15 -12.81 -3.00
C GLN A 16 -9.91 -13.09 -2.14
N THR A 17 -8.76 -13.29 -2.77
CA THR A 17 -7.51 -13.49 -2.05
C THR A 17 -7.16 -12.27 -1.19
N VAL A 18 -7.33 -11.07 -1.73
CA VAL A 18 -7.08 -9.83 -1.00
C VAL A 18 -8.08 -9.66 0.14
N LEU A 19 -9.36 -9.91 -0.11
CA LEU A 19 -10.42 -9.79 0.91
C LEU A 19 -10.25 -10.78 2.05
N ASN A 20 -9.70 -11.97 1.77
CA ASN A 20 -9.49 -13.01 2.78
C ASN A 20 -8.16 -12.85 3.52
N ALA A 21 -7.30 -11.95 3.07
CA ALA A 21 -6.04 -11.68 3.75
C ALA A 21 -6.30 -10.97 5.07
N SER A 22 -5.52 -11.28 6.11
CA SER A 22 -5.57 -10.52 7.36
C SER A 22 -5.13 -9.08 7.09
N PRO A 23 -5.53 -8.11 7.92
CA PRO A 23 -5.04 -6.74 7.79
C PRO A 23 -3.52 -6.64 7.73
N TYR A 24 -2.84 -7.46 8.51
CA TYR A 24 -1.38 -7.54 8.50
C TYR A 24 -0.84 -7.88 7.11
N HIS A 25 -1.35 -8.94 6.49
CA HIS A 25 -0.90 -9.40 5.17
C HIS A 25 -1.30 -8.43 4.07
N LEU A 26 -2.47 -7.81 4.19
CA LEU A 26 -2.93 -6.82 3.23
C LEU A 26 -1.99 -5.61 3.20
N ILE A 27 -1.57 -5.14 4.36
CA ILE A 27 -0.63 -4.02 4.46
C ILE A 27 0.73 -4.38 3.86
N LEU A 28 1.22 -5.61 4.07
CA LEU A 28 2.46 -6.05 3.42
C LEU A 28 2.34 -6.03 1.90
N LYS A 29 1.20 -6.46 1.36
CA LYS A 29 0.95 -6.39 -0.09
C LYS A 29 0.93 -4.97 -0.60
N LEU A 30 0.36 -4.04 0.17
CA LEU A 30 0.36 -2.63 -0.19
C LEU A 30 1.79 -2.08 -0.25
N PHE A 31 2.63 -2.41 0.73
CA PHE A 31 4.04 -2.01 0.72
C PHE A 31 4.76 -2.58 -0.50
N ASP A 32 4.57 -3.85 -0.83
CA ASP A 32 5.23 -4.48 -1.97
C ASP A 32 4.80 -3.82 -3.28
N GLY A 33 3.50 -3.55 -3.44
CA GLY A 33 2.98 -2.86 -4.62
C GLY A 33 3.52 -1.43 -4.72
N LEU A 34 3.60 -0.73 -3.59
CA LEU A 34 4.13 0.62 -3.53
C LEU A 34 5.61 0.67 -3.95
N LEU A 35 6.44 -0.20 -3.38
CA LEU A 35 7.86 -0.26 -3.73
C LEU A 35 8.06 -0.62 -5.20
N GLN A 36 7.22 -1.48 -5.75
CA GLN A 36 7.25 -1.82 -7.16
C GLN A 36 6.92 -0.60 -8.05
N ARG A 37 5.91 0.18 -7.67
CA ARG A 37 5.55 1.41 -8.40
C ARG A 37 6.68 2.43 -8.36
N LEU A 38 7.38 2.55 -7.24
CA LEU A 38 8.52 3.46 -7.12
C LEU A 38 9.68 3.02 -8.01
N ALA A 39 9.97 1.72 -8.06
CA ALA A 39 10.99 1.19 -8.96
C ALA A 39 10.63 1.45 -10.43
N SER A 40 9.36 1.26 -10.80
CA SER A 40 8.88 1.57 -12.15
C SER A 40 9.04 3.05 -12.48
N ALA A 41 8.64 3.93 -11.56
CA ALA A 41 8.75 5.38 -11.75
C ALA A 41 10.21 5.81 -11.95
N ARG A 42 11.12 5.24 -11.16
CA ARG A 42 12.54 5.51 -11.32
C ARG A 42 13.02 5.17 -12.72
N GLY A 43 12.68 3.99 -13.21
CA GLY A 43 13.03 3.57 -14.57
C GLY A 43 12.39 4.46 -15.63
N ASN A 44 11.14 4.86 -15.44
CA ASN A 44 10.44 5.76 -16.35
C ASN A 44 11.14 7.12 -16.46
N ILE A 45 11.62 7.66 -15.34
CA ILE A 45 12.38 8.92 -15.36
C ILE A 45 13.67 8.74 -16.16
N GLU A 46 14.39 7.66 -15.90
CA GLU A 46 15.66 7.39 -16.60
C GLU A 46 15.48 7.23 -18.10
N ARG A 47 14.35 6.66 -18.54
CA ARG A 47 14.03 6.45 -19.94
C ARG A 47 13.19 7.61 -20.56
N GLN A 48 12.93 8.65 -19.78
CA GLN A 48 12.14 9.81 -20.22
C GLN A 48 10.72 9.43 -20.67
N GLU A 49 10.12 8.46 -20.01
CA GLU A 49 8.77 8.00 -20.26
C GLU A 49 7.79 8.78 -19.36
N VAL A 50 7.38 9.94 -19.82
CA VAL A 50 6.62 10.92 -19.02
C VAL A 50 5.25 10.40 -18.60
N ALA A 51 4.51 9.81 -19.52
CA ALA A 51 3.16 9.30 -19.23
C ALA A 51 3.21 8.15 -18.22
N GLU A 52 4.11 7.21 -18.42
CA GLU A 52 4.30 6.05 -17.55
C GLU A 52 4.77 6.47 -16.17
N LYS A 53 5.66 7.45 -16.10
CA LYS A 53 6.12 8.05 -14.84
C LYS A 53 4.93 8.58 -14.03
N GLY A 54 4.08 9.38 -14.68
CA GLY A 54 2.90 9.96 -14.04
C GLY A 54 1.95 8.89 -13.50
N GLN A 55 1.73 7.82 -14.27
CA GLN A 55 0.89 6.71 -13.84
C GLN A 55 1.49 5.97 -12.66
N ALA A 56 2.79 5.69 -12.70
CA ALA A 56 3.47 4.97 -11.62
C ALA A 56 3.46 5.77 -10.32
N LEU A 57 3.79 7.06 -10.37
CA LEU A 57 3.79 7.92 -9.19
C LEU A 57 2.38 8.17 -8.67
N GLY A 58 1.39 8.35 -9.55
CA GLY A 58 -0.01 8.48 -9.14
C GLY A 58 -0.51 7.23 -8.43
N SER A 59 -0.16 6.05 -8.95
CA SER A 59 -0.50 4.79 -8.30
C SER A 59 0.18 4.65 -6.94
N ALA A 60 1.46 5.03 -6.84
CA ALA A 60 2.20 5.00 -5.58
C ALA A 60 1.53 5.89 -4.53
N ILE A 61 1.15 7.12 -4.90
CA ILE A 61 0.47 8.04 -4.00
C ILE A 61 -0.88 7.48 -3.53
N SER A 62 -1.63 6.84 -4.44
CA SER A 62 -2.90 6.19 -4.08
C SER A 62 -2.69 5.06 -3.08
N ILE A 63 -1.64 4.26 -3.24
CA ILE A 63 -1.32 3.19 -2.29
C ILE A 63 -0.97 3.77 -0.92
N ILE A 64 -0.20 4.86 -0.87
CA ILE A 64 0.10 5.55 0.39
C ILE A 64 -1.19 6.04 1.05
N GLY A 65 -2.14 6.55 0.27
CA GLY A 65 -3.47 6.91 0.78
C GLY A 65 -4.18 5.75 1.43
N GLY A 66 -4.10 4.56 0.84
CA GLY A 66 -4.65 3.33 1.42
C GLY A 66 -3.96 2.96 2.73
N LEU A 67 -2.64 3.09 2.80
CA LEU A 67 -1.88 2.86 4.03
C LEU A 67 -2.30 3.84 5.13
N ARG A 68 -2.47 5.12 4.80
CA ARG A 68 -2.94 6.14 5.75
C ARG A 68 -4.32 5.78 6.28
N GLY A 69 -5.22 5.34 5.41
CA GLY A 69 -6.57 4.94 5.81
C GLY A 69 -6.60 3.74 6.73
N SER A 70 -5.58 2.90 6.74
CA SER A 70 -5.51 1.71 7.59
C SER A 70 -4.88 1.96 8.96
N ILE A 71 -4.31 3.13 9.21
CA ILE A 71 -3.56 3.41 10.44
C ILE A 71 -4.41 3.20 11.69
N SER A 72 -5.66 3.66 11.67
CA SER A 72 -6.56 3.56 12.82
C SER A 72 -6.86 2.12 13.25
N HIS A 73 -6.63 1.15 12.36
CA HIS A 73 -6.86 -0.26 12.66
C HIS A 73 -5.65 -0.95 13.27
N VAL A 74 -4.48 -0.30 13.23
CA VAL A 74 -3.20 -0.93 13.55
C VAL A 74 -2.53 -0.26 14.73
N ALA A 75 -2.63 1.04 14.83
CA ALA A 75 -1.96 1.85 15.84
C ALA A 75 -2.88 2.97 16.31
N GLY A 76 -2.68 3.44 17.53
CA GLY A 76 -3.41 4.57 18.07
C GLY A 76 -2.47 5.63 18.62
N GLY A 77 -3.03 6.77 18.97
CA GLY A 77 -2.32 7.83 19.65
C GLY A 77 -1.16 8.40 18.87
N GLU A 78 -0.04 8.59 19.54
CA GLU A 78 1.13 9.27 18.99
C GLU A 78 1.76 8.50 17.83
N ILE A 79 1.78 7.16 17.91
CA ILE A 79 2.34 6.32 16.84
C ILE A 79 1.55 6.53 15.55
N ALA A 80 0.23 6.53 15.64
CA ALA A 80 -0.64 6.76 14.47
C ALA A 80 -0.38 8.13 13.87
N THR A 81 -0.28 9.17 14.68
CA THR A 81 -0.03 10.53 14.21
C THR A 81 1.33 10.64 13.53
N ASN A 82 2.37 10.06 14.12
CA ASN A 82 3.72 10.10 13.56
C ASN A 82 3.77 9.35 12.22
N LEU A 83 3.12 8.21 12.13
CA LEU A 83 3.09 7.40 10.93
C LEU A 83 2.33 8.13 9.82
N ASP A 84 1.18 8.75 10.14
CA ASP A 84 0.41 9.51 9.17
C ASP A 84 1.22 10.69 8.62
N ASN A 85 1.95 11.40 9.49
CA ASN A 85 2.81 12.50 9.10
C ASN A 85 3.92 12.03 8.16
N LEU A 86 4.49 10.85 8.41
CA LEU A 86 5.53 10.29 7.58
C LEU A 86 4.99 9.91 6.20
N TYR A 87 3.81 9.31 6.13
CA TYR A 87 3.17 9.00 4.86
C TYR A 87 2.83 10.28 4.08
N GLU A 88 2.34 11.31 4.75
CA GLU A 88 2.07 12.60 4.11
C GLU A 88 3.35 13.19 3.53
N TYR A 89 4.44 13.13 4.27
CA TYR A 89 5.75 13.55 3.78
C TYR A 89 6.12 12.80 2.50
N CYS A 90 5.95 11.48 2.49
CA CYS A 90 6.23 10.66 1.31
C CYS A 90 5.39 11.10 0.10
N GLU A 91 4.10 11.37 0.30
CA GLU A 91 3.24 11.84 -0.77
C GLU A 91 3.75 13.15 -1.37
N ARG A 92 4.10 14.12 -0.52
CA ARG A 92 4.62 15.41 -0.96
C ARG A 92 5.94 15.26 -1.73
N ARG A 93 6.82 14.41 -1.24
CA ARG A 93 8.10 14.16 -1.90
C ARG A 93 7.92 13.50 -3.26
N LEU A 94 6.97 12.58 -3.39
CA LEU A 94 6.68 11.95 -4.69
C LEU A 94 6.12 12.95 -5.70
N LEU A 95 5.29 13.90 -5.26
CA LEU A 95 4.85 14.99 -6.12
C LEU A 95 6.05 15.83 -6.59
N GLN A 96 6.97 16.10 -5.70
CA GLN A 96 8.20 16.85 -6.04
C GLN A 96 9.06 16.06 -7.03
N ALA A 97 9.22 14.74 -6.82
CA ALA A 97 9.97 13.88 -7.72
C ALA A 97 9.37 13.89 -9.13
N ASN A 98 8.04 13.89 -9.22
CA ASN A 98 7.35 13.96 -10.51
C ASN A 98 7.62 15.30 -11.22
N GLN A 99 7.57 16.38 -10.48
CA GLN A 99 7.81 17.71 -11.03
C GLN A 99 9.24 17.89 -11.52
N ASP A 100 10.20 17.40 -10.74
CA ASP A 100 11.63 17.64 -10.99
C ASP A 100 12.34 16.50 -11.70
N ASN A 101 11.66 15.37 -11.97
CA ASN A 101 12.27 14.15 -12.51
C ASN A 101 13.46 13.70 -11.66
N ASP A 102 13.31 13.75 -10.33
CA ASP A 102 14.40 13.52 -9.40
C ASP A 102 14.34 12.10 -8.82
N THR A 103 15.21 11.23 -9.33
CA THR A 103 15.27 9.83 -8.85
C THR A 103 15.80 9.73 -7.43
N ALA A 104 16.62 10.69 -6.97
CA ALA A 104 17.12 10.69 -5.60
C ALA A 104 15.96 10.84 -4.59
N ILE A 105 14.95 11.61 -4.92
CA ILE A 105 13.76 11.74 -4.07
C ILE A 105 13.01 10.42 -4.00
N ILE A 106 12.87 9.73 -5.13
CA ILE A 106 12.23 8.40 -5.15
C ILE A 106 13.00 7.43 -4.28
N ASP A 107 14.32 7.45 -4.35
CA ASP A 107 15.18 6.57 -3.54
C ASP A 107 15.03 6.89 -2.04
N GLU A 108 14.93 8.16 -1.67
CA GLU A 108 14.66 8.60 -0.29
C GLU A 108 13.35 8.00 0.22
N VAL A 109 12.29 8.19 -0.54
CA VAL A 109 10.95 7.71 -0.15
C VAL A 109 10.94 6.17 -0.07
N ALA A 110 11.54 5.50 -1.04
CA ALA A 110 11.63 4.04 -1.03
C ALA A 110 12.37 3.53 0.21
N GLY A 111 13.45 4.21 0.61
CA GLY A 111 14.20 3.86 1.82
C GLY A 111 13.36 3.98 3.08
N LEU A 112 12.62 5.08 3.22
CA LEU A 112 11.72 5.29 4.35
C LEU A 112 10.64 4.22 4.41
N LEU A 113 10.04 3.89 3.27
CA LEU A 113 8.98 2.90 3.21
C LEU A 113 9.50 1.49 3.50
N LYS A 114 10.72 1.16 3.07
CA LYS A 114 11.36 -0.12 3.42
C LYS A 114 11.59 -0.24 4.92
N ASP A 115 11.99 0.85 5.58
CA ASP A 115 12.16 0.86 7.03
C ASP A 115 10.84 0.63 7.75
N ILE A 116 9.76 1.27 7.30
CA ILE A 116 8.43 1.06 7.87
C ILE A 116 7.99 -0.39 7.65
N ARG A 117 8.20 -0.93 6.46
CA ARG A 117 7.88 -2.32 6.15
C ARG A 117 8.64 -3.29 7.05
N SER A 118 9.91 -3.04 7.29
CA SER A 118 10.73 -3.86 8.18
C SER A 118 10.17 -3.86 9.59
N ALA A 119 9.78 -2.69 10.10
CA ALA A 119 9.14 -2.58 11.41
C ALA A 119 7.82 -3.36 11.46
N TRP A 120 7.03 -3.30 10.38
CA TRP A 120 5.79 -4.06 10.27
C TRP A 120 6.02 -5.56 10.34
N LEU A 121 7.07 -6.06 9.68
CA LEU A 121 7.43 -7.48 9.69
C LEU A 121 7.82 -7.99 11.09
N GLU A 122 8.25 -7.10 11.97
CA GLU A 122 8.64 -7.46 13.35
C GLU A 122 7.44 -7.61 14.30
N ILE A 123 6.22 -7.32 13.84
CA ILE A 123 5.03 -7.48 14.68
C ILE A 123 4.88 -8.95 15.10
N PRO A 124 4.73 -9.23 16.42
CA PRO A 124 4.64 -10.60 16.91
C PRO A 124 3.44 -11.36 16.32
N PRO A 125 3.58 -12.66 16.05
CA PRO A 125 2.48 -13.45 15.50
C PRO A 125 1.18 -13.41 16.31
N ALA A 126 1.27 -13.26 17.63
CA ALA A 126 0.08 -13.13 18.49
C ALA A 126 -0.75 -11.90 18.13
N VAL A 127 -0.09 -10.77 17.83
CA VAL A 127 -0.76 -9.53 17.43
C VAL A 127 -1.37 -9.70 16.05
N GLN A 128 -0.67 -10.36 15.14
CA GLN A 128 -1.18 -10.63 13.79
C GLN A 128 -2.46 -11.45 13.84
N GLN A 129 -2.50 -12.47 14.68
CA GLN A 129 -3.67 -13.32 14.86
C GLN A 129 -4.83 -12.59 15.51
N GLN A 130 -4.54 -11.70 16.45
CA GLN A 130 -5.57 -10.89 17.11
C GLN A 130 -6.27 -9.98 16.12
N GLU A 131 -5.54 -9.35 15.20
CA GLU A 131 -6.12 -8.53 14.16
C GLU A 131 -7.01 -9.35 13.24
N ALA A 132 -6.57 -10.52 12.82
CA ALA A 132 -7.36 -11.41 11.97
C ALA A 132 -8.65 -11.84 12.67
N SER A 133 -8.56 -12.19 13.96
CA SER A 133 -9.71 -12.58 14.75
C SER A 133 -10.72 -11.43 14.90
N ASN A 134 -10.22 -10.21 15.18
CA ASN A 134 -11.09 -9.05 15.28
C ASN A 134 -11.80 -8.75 13.96
N ASN A 135 -11.11 -8.92 12.85
CA ASN A 135 -11.67 -8.70 11.54
C ASN A 135 -12.76 -9.74 11.22
N GLU A 136 -12.54 -10.99 11.59
CA GLU A 136 -13.53 -12.05 11.41
C GLU A 136 -14.78 -11.82 12.27
N MET A 137 -14.60 -11.38 13.50
CA MET A 137 -15.71 -11.08 14.41
C MET A 137 -16.56 -9.90 13.93
N ALA A 138 -15.96 -8.93 13.26
CA ALA A 138 -16.69 -7.78 12.72
C ALA A 138 -17.60 -8.17 11.53
N ALA A 139 -17.15 -9.10 10.68
CA ALA A 139 -17.86 -9.49 9.48
C ALA A 139 -19.25 -10.12 9.75
N PRO A 140 -19.42 -11.06 10.69
CA PRO A 140 -20.73 -11.65 10.99
C PRO A 140 -21.75 -10.64 11.51
N VAL A 141 -21.33 -9.65 12.27
CA VAL A 141 -22.22 -8.61 12.80
C VAL A 141 -22.82 -7.80 11.66
N ARG A 142 -22.05 -7.50 10.64
CA ARG A 142 -22.55 -6.77 9.46
C ARG A 142 -23.49 -7.61 8.62
N ALA A 143 -23.24 -8.92 8.53
CA ALA A 143 -24.05 -9.83 7.74
C ALA A 143 -25.43 -10.07 8.35
N THR A 144 -25.59 -9.92 9.65
CA THR A 144 -26.85 -10.16 10.36
C THR A 144 -27.68 -8.90 10.57
N ALA A 145 -27.18 -7.74 10.21
CA ALA A 145 -27.94 -6.49 10.29
C ALA A 145 -29.09 -6.52 9.25
N PRO A 146 -30.35 -6.34 9.68
CA PRO A 146 -31.48 -6.34 8.75
C PRO A 146 -31.51 -5.11 7.84
#